data_c2bc598cde5e21ade78a0f06a3cb1068
#
_entry.id   c2bc598cde5e21ade78a0f06a3cb1068
#
_cell.length_a   1.000
_cell.length_b   1.000
_cell.length_c   1.000
_cell.angle_alpha   90.00
_cell.angle_beta   90.00
_cell.angle_gamma   90.00
#
_symmetry.space_group_name_H-M   'P 1'
#
loop_
_entity.id
_entity.type
_entity.pdbx_description
1 polymer ?
#
loop_
_entity_poly.entity_id
_entity_poly.type
_entity_poly.pdbx_seq_one_letter_code
_entity_poly.pdbx_strand_id
1 'polypeptide(L)'
;MMKLMRCMALCLCLCLLCTCALADTTPTPPPLDIGEHVQQPPEEIRRVLDIAWQEWETLAGKTLKDCNKYTEWRGKGISFGWCGGYVTWCMLEAGIPMAELQKIEEAPVEGVFHVKEASVGKLLRGYQRMGRSTNVPQPGFLVVYGVRKSAKKTVHVGLVYDVQELGEGRYRITTLEGNMSHRVKMYIHDYDMNAEDKGLNLSVVPEEERTLEASSYVDYKVPTSQKKPFYINCFLMPWIPEIMDEPTFTPAPEGTK
;
A
#
# COMPACT_ATOMS: atom_id res chain seq x y z
N MET A 1 -80.96 36.12 7.12
CA MET A 1 -79.67 36.19 7.81
C MET A 1 -79.06 34.78 7.87
N MET A 2 -78.27 34.43 6.90
CA MET A 2 -77.64 33.10 6.83
C MET A 2 -76.18 33.20 7.29
N LYS A 3 -75.86 32.43 8.30
CA LYS A 3 -74.45 32.33 8.79
C LYS A 3 -73.71 31.34 7.90
N LEU A 4 -72.69 31.82 7.25
CA LEU A 4 -71.78 31.04 6.45
C LEU A 4 -70.82 30.31 7.40
N MET A 5 -70.98 29.00 7.55
CA MET A 5 -69.95 28.15 8.20
C MET A 5 -68.82 27.88 7.23
N ARG A 6 -67.66 28.42 7.50
CA ARG A 6 -66.40 28.06 6.80
C ARG A 6 -65.86 26.76 7.38
N CYS A 7 -65.95 25.68 6.61
CA CYS A 7 -65.17 24.48 6.83
C CYS A 7 -63.72 24.75 6.46
N MET A 8 -62.84 24.86 7.45
CA MET A 8 -61.41 24.75 7.25
C MET A 8 -61.06 23.29 7.12
N ALA A 9 -60.83 22.84 5.89
CA ALA A 9 -60.19 21.57 5.66
C ALA A 9 -58.69 21.69 5.95
N LEU A 10 -58.29 21.07 7.06
CA LEU A 10 -56.88 20.92 7.42
C LEU A 10 -56.24 19.88 6.49
N CYS A 11 -55.61 20.29 5.41
CA CYS A 11 -54.76 19.44 4.61
C CYS A 11 -53.49 19.13 5.43
N LEU A 12 -53.48 17.99 6.10
CA LEU A 12 -52.26 17.40 6.67
C LEU A 12 -51.40 16.88 5.47
N CYS A 13 -50.54 17.71 4.95
CA CYS A 13 -49.44 17.24 4.12
C CYS A 13 -48.48 16.43 4.99
N LEU A 14 -48.66 15.11 5.02
CA LEU A 14 -47.64 14.17 5.43
C LEU A 14 -46.50 14.25 4.40
N CYS A 15 -45.53 15.12 4.60
CA CYS A 15 -44.25 15.00 3.95
C CYS A 15 -43.56 13.74 4.49
N LEU A 16 -43.81 12.60 3.81
CA LEU A 16 -42.88 11.47 3.90
C LEU A 16 -41.52 11.97 3.41
N LEU A 17 -40.69 12.37 4.36
CA LEU A 17 -39.24 12.46 4.14
C LEU A 17 -38.76 11.05 3.84
N CYS A 18 -38.79 10.69 2.56
CA CYS A 18 -38.05 9.58 2.04
C CYS A 18 -36.57 9.97 2.15
N THR A 19 -35.98 9.72 3.31
CA THR A 19 -34.52 9.71 3.45
C THR A 19 -34.04 8.53 2.60
N CYS A 20 -33.82 8.79 1.32
CA CYS A 20 -32.92 7.94 0.54
C CYS A 20 -31.58 8.02 1.27
N ALA A 21 -31.32 7.09 2.17
CA ALA A 21 -29.97 6.79 2.55
C ALA A 21 -29.27 6.47 1.23
N LEU A 22 -28.48 7.42 0.72
CA LEU A 22 -27.50 7.14 -0.29
C LEU A 22 -26.65 6.05 0.36
N ALA A 23 -26.85 4.80 -0.05
CA ALA A 23 -25.94 3.73 0.29
C ALA A 23 -24.57 4.25 -0.12
N ASP A 24 -23.68 4.36 0.87
CA ASP A 24 -22.30 4.72 0.62
C ASP A 24 -21.76 3.63 -0.32
N THR A 25 -21.70 3.95 -1.62
CA THR A 25 -21.26 3.03 -2.66
C THR A 25 -19.75 2.99 -2.75
N THR A 26 -19.07 3.34 -1.65
CA THR A 26 -17.63 3.15 -1.56
C THR A 26 -17.37 1.66 -1.76
N PRO A 27 -16.65 1.27 -2.81
CA PRO A 27 -16.39 -0.14 -3.05
C PRO A 27 -15.67 -0.73 -1.85
N THR A 28 -16.17 -1.86 -1.38
CA THR A 28 -15.52 -2.58 -0.28
C THR A 28 -14.31 -3.31 -0.84
N PRO A 29 -13.12 -3.12 -0.24
CA PRO A 29 -11.95 -3.88 -0.65
C PRO A 29 -12.22 -5.39 -0.56
N PRO A 30 -11.65 -6.20 -1.47
CA PRO A 30 -11.77 -7.65 -1.39
C PRO A 30 -11.11 -8.17 -0.10
N PRO A 31 -11.60 -9.31 0.44
CA PRO A 31 -10.92 -9.98 1.54
C PRO A 31 -9.47 -10.31 1.17
N LEU A 32 -8.56 -10.18 2.13
CA LEU A 32 -7.16 -10.58 1.95
C LEU A 32 -7.05 -12.09 1.86
N ASP A 33 -6.14 -12.61 1.02
CA ASP A 33 -5.83 -14.02 0.98
C ASP A 33 -4.99 -14.39 2.22
N ILE A 34 -5.44 -15.44 2.94
CA ILE A 34 -4.81 -15.86 4.21
C ILE A 34 -4.35 -17.29 4.04
N GLY A 35 -3.08 -17.43 3.66
CA GLY A 35 -2.36 -18.70 3.64
C GLY A 35 -1.88 -19.12 5.04
N GLU A 36 -1.19 -20.25 5.13
CA GLU A 36 -0.66 -20.78 6.39
C GLU A 36 0.34 -19.83 7.06
N HIS A 37 1.20 -19.17 6.28
CA HIS A 37 2.22 -18.25 6.76
C HIS A 37 1.84 -16.77 6.53
N VAL A 38 0.69 -16.52 5.90
CA VAL A 38 0.15 -15.18 5.72
C VAL A 38 -0.78 -14.84 6.85
N GLN A 39 -0.53 -13.75 7.55
CA GLN A 39 -1.27 -13.35 8.73
C GLN A 39 -2.16 -12.15 8.48
N GLN A 40 -3.27 -12.10 9.22
CA GLN A 40 -4.15 -10.93 9.22
C GLN A 40 -3.38 -9.73 9.79
N PRO A 41 -3.27 -8.63 9.07
CA PRO A 41 -2.68 -7.43 9.63
C PRO A 41 -3.58 -6.84 10.73
N PRO A 42 -3.00 -6.13 11.71
CA PRO A 42 -3.78 -5.43 12.73
C PRO A 42 -4.72 -4.39 12.10
N GLU A 43 -5.74 -3.99 12.86
CA GLU A 43 -6.81 -3.09 12.40
C GLU A 43 -6.28 -1.76 11.84
N GLU A 44 -5.22 -1.22 12.44
CA GLU A 44 -4.56 0.00 11.99
C GLU A 44 -3.99 -0.16 10.58
N ILE A 45 -3.40 -1.31 10.28
CA ILE A 45 -2.85 -1.61 8.96
C ILE A 45 -3.96 -1.91 7.97
N ARG A 46 -5.06 -2.56 8.38
CA ARG A 46 -6.23 -2.72 7.49
C ARG A 46 -6.76 -1.39 7.01
N ARG A 47 -6.86 -0.38 7.89
CA ARG A 47 -7.23 0.98 7.48
C ARG A 47 -6.27 1.58 6.44
N VAL A 48 -4.97 1.30 6.55
CA VAL A 48 -4.00 1.72 5.52
C VAL A 48 -4.31 1.07 4.18
N LEU A 49 -4.60 -0.23 4.17
CA LEU A 49 -4.94 -0.99 2.97
C LEU A 49 -6.24 -0.49 2.34
N ASP A 50 -7.27 -0.22 3.15
CA ASP A 50 -8.55 0.33 2.69
C ASP A 50 -8.37 1.71 2.02
N ILE A 51 -7.59 2.60 2.64
CA ILE A 51 -7.26 3.91 2.08
C ILE A 51 -6.50 3.75 0.76
N ALA A 52 -5.50 2.88 0.71
CA ALA A 52 -4.72 2.65 -0.51
C ALA A 52 -5.57 2.08 -1.64
N TRP A 53 -6.49 1.18 -1.33
CA TRP A 53 -7.46 0.65 -2.27
C TRP A 53 -8.39 1.73 -2.82
N GLN A 54 -9.01 2.52 -1.94
CA GLN A 54 -9.91 3.62 -2.33
C GLN A 54 -9.20 4.65 -3.22
N GLU A 55 -7.93 4.96 -2.92
CA GLU A 55 -7.11 5.82 -3.73
C GLU A 55 -6.89 5.25 -5.14
N TRP A 56 -6.56 3.98 -5.23
CA TRP A 56 -6.38 3.30 -6.51
C TRP A 56 -7.67 3.31 -7.32
N GLU A 57 -8.82 2.95 -6.75
CA GLU A 57 -10.11 2.97 -7.44
C GLU A 57 -10.52 4.37 -7.89
N THR A 58 -10.44 5.34 -6.99
CA THR A 58 -10.83 6.73 -7.27
C THR A 58 -9.96 7.35 -8.37
N LEU A 59 -8.68 6.96 -8.43
CA LEU A 59 -7.71 7.49 -9.35
C LEU A 59 -7.42 6.57 -10.54
N ALA A 60 -8.20 5.49 -10.70
CA ALA A 60 -7.98 4.50 -11.75
C ALA A 60 -7.67 5.16 -13.10
N GLY A 61 -6.46 4.93 -13.59
CA GLY A 61 -5.96 5.47 -14.87
C GLY A 61 -5.67 6.97 -14.91
N LYS A 62 -5.99 7.76 -13.88
CA LYS A 62 -5.72 9.20 -13.86
C LYS A 62 -4.22 9.49 -13.71
N THR A 63 -3.68 10.33 -14.56
CA THR A 63 -2.31 10.83 -14.45
C THR A 63 -2.28 12.04 -13.51
N LEU A 64 -1.42 11.99 -12.50
CA LEU A 64 -1.24 13.08 -11.54
C LEU A 64 -0.01 13.92 -11.90
N LYS A 65 0.01 15.17 -11.44
CA LYS A 65 1.20 16.02 -11.49
C LYS A 65 2.20 15.58 -10.42
N ASP A 66 3.46 15.97 -10.56
CA ASP A 66 4.49 15.67 -9.55
C ASP A 66 4.23 16.36 -8.21
N CYS A 67 3.61 17.55 -8.23
CA CYS A 67 3.09 18.19 -7.03
C CYS A 67 1.63 17.79 -6.86
N ASN A 68 1.34 16.94 -5.87
CA ASN A 68 0.03 16.40 -5.58
C ASN A 68 -0.11 16.10 -4.08
N LYS A 69 -1.26 15.60 -3.62
CA LYS A 69 -1.53 15.35 -2.21
C LYS A 69 -0.50 14.43 -1.54
N TYR A 70 0.11 13.49 -2.27
CA TYR A 70 1.14 12.59 -1.74
C TYR A 70 2.50 13.27 -1.51
N THR A 71 2.67 14.51 -1.97
CA THR A 71 3.88 15.30 -1.73
C THR A 71 3.63 16.44 -0.74
N GLU A 72 2.39 16.90 -0.60
CA GLU A 72 2.02 18.09 0.19
C GLU A 72 2.24 17.95 1.70
N TRP A 73 2.27 16.72 2.23
CA TRP A 73 2.58 16.49 3.65
C TRP A 73 4.03 16.90 4.03
N ARG A 74 4.92 17.06 3.05
CA ARG A 74 6.27 17.63 3.24
C ARG A 74 6.31 19.15 3.11
N GLY A 75 5.28 19.74 2.56
CA GLY A 75 5.13 21.19 2.34
C GLY A 75 4.43 21.49 1.03
N LYS A 76 3.66 22.56 1.01
CA LYS A 76 2.89 22.97 -0.15
C LYS A 76 3.83 23.33 -1.32
N GLY A 77 3.52 22.81 -2.51
CA GLY A 77 4.26 23.09 -3.74
C GLY A 77 5.55 22.28 -3.90
N ILE A 78 5.86 21.35 -2.98
CA ILE A 78 7.04 20.49 -3.08
C ILE A 78 6.77 19.37 -4.10
N SER A 79 7.73 19.15 -5.00
CA SER A 79 7.71 18.11 -6.02
C SER A 79 8.87 17.15 -5.84
N PHE A 80 8.59 15.84 -5.84
CA PHE A 80 9.58 14.76 -5.80
C PHE A 80 8.98 13.48 -6.37
N GLY A 81 9.80 12.44 -6.58
CA GLY A 81 9.31 11.12 -6.94
C GLY A 81 8.45 10.54 -5.82
N TRP A 82 7.14 10.52 -6.00
CA TRP A 82 6.15 10.32 -4.93
C TRP A 82 5.75 8.87 -4.67
N CYS A 83 6.53 7.86 -5.04
CA CYS A 83 6.26 6.48 -4.65
C CYS A 83 6.28 6.30 -3.12
N GLY A 84 7.35 6.71 -2.45
CA GLY A 84 7.39 6.74 -0.99
C GLY A 84 6.45 7.77 -0.38
N GLY A 85 6.17 8.87 -1.11
CA GLY A 85 5.18 9.86 -0.70
C GLY A 85 3.78 9.29 -0.59
N TYR A 86 3.37 8.48 -1.56
CA TYR A 86 2.08 7.77 -1.57
C TYR A 86 1.94 6.84 -0.36
N VAL A 87 2.92 5.98 -0.14
CA VAL A 87 2.91 5.05 0.99
C VAL A 87 2.82 5.81 2.32
N THR A 88 3.68 6.82 2.52
CA THR A 88 3.68 7.62 3.75
C THR A 88 2.37 8.38 3.92
N TRP A 89 1.77 8.88 2.84
CA TRP A 89 0.47 9.53 2.87
C TRP A 89 -0.63 8.56 3.33
N CYS A 90 -0.71 7.35 2.79
CA CYS A 90 -1.69 6.34 3.23
C CYS A 90 -1.53 6.02 4.73
N MET A 91 -0.29 5.92 5.21
CA MET A 91 -0.01 5.70 6.63
C MET A 91 -0.45 6.89 7.51
N LEU A 92 -0.23 8.13 7.05
CA LEU A 92 -0.68 9.36 7.74
C LEU A 92 -2.20 9.44 7.83
N GLU A 93 -2.91 9.22 6.72
CA GLU A 93 -4.37 9.25 6.67
C GLU A 93 -5.00 8.16 7.56
N ALA A 94 -4.36 7.00 7.69
CA ALA A 94 -4.78 5.93 8.60
C ALA A 94 -4.47 6.23 10.08
N GLY A 95 -3.75 7.32 10.38
CA GLY A 95 -3.37 7.67 11.74
C GLY A 95 -2.25 6.81 12.32
N ILE A 96 -1.42 6.19 11.48
CA ILE A 96 -0.29 5.39 11.94
C ILE A 96 0.75 6.27 12.64
N PRO A 97 1.25 5.86 13.82
CA PRO A 97 2.34 6.57 14.50
C PRO A 97 3.57 6.74 13.61
N MET A 98 4.07 7.98 13.53
CA MET A 98 5.20 8.32 12.67
C MET A 98 6.49 8.42 13.46
N ALA A 99 7.54 7.73 12.98
CA ALA A 99 8.88 7.82 13.52
C ALA A 99 9.77 8.69 12.61
N GLU A 100 10.39 9.71 13.20
CA GLU A 100 11.38 10.52 12.49
C GLU A 100 12.70 9.74 12.35
N LEU A 101 13.29 9.74 11.14
CA LEU A 101 14.49 8.95 10.87
C LEU A 101 15.67 9.30 11.80
N GLN A 102 15.81 10.57 12.22
CA GLN A 102 16.86 11.04 13.09
C GLN A 102 16.70 10.54 14.53
N LYS A 103 15.50 10.15 14.91
CA LYS A 103 15.09 9.67 16.23
C LYS A 103 14.50 8.27 16.16
N ILE A 104 14.92 7.49 15.19
CA ILE A 104 14.32 6.19 14.91
C ILE A 104 14.48 5.22 16.09
N GLU A 105 15.51 5.38 16.89
CA GLU A 105 15.75 4.59 18.10
C GLU A 105 14.73 4.90 19.21
N GLU A 106 14.04 6.03 19.14
CA GLU A 106 12.94 6.40 20.04
C GLU A 106 11.60 5.77 19.60
N ALA A 107 11.55 5.19 18.40
CA ALA A 107 10.34 4.52 17.91
C ALA A 107 10.03 3.26 18.73
N PRO A 108 8.75 2.90 18.88
CA PRO A 108 8.38 1.70 19.61
C PRO A 108 8.97 0.45 18.94
N VAL A 109 9.64 -0.40 19.73
CA VAL A 109 10.16 -1.68 19.23
C VAL A 109 9.02 -2.60 18.82
N GLU A 110 7.92 -2.56 19.56
CA GLU A 110 6.69 -3.31 19.31
C GLU A 110 5.59 -2.40 18.75
N GLY A 111 4.55 -3.03 18.19
CA GLY A 111 3.38 -2.33 17.65
C GLY A 111 3.56 -1.81 16.24
N VAL A 112 2.63 -0.95 15.83
CA VAL A 112 2.53 -0.41 14.46
C VAL A 112 3.17 0.97 14.40
N PHE A 113 4.06 1.19 13.45
CA PHE A 113 4.58 2.53 13.14
C PHE A 113 5.08 2.62 11.69
N HIS A 114 5.29 3.84 11.22
CA HIS A 114 5.91 4.10 9.92
C HIS A 114 7.03 5.16 10.04
N VAL A 115 8.09 4.97 9.26
CA VAL A 115 9.16 5.97 9.13
C VAL A 115 8.68 7.12 8.26
N LYS A 116 8.61 8.35 8.81
CA LYS A 116 8.12 9.54 8.11
C LYS A 116 9.08 10.04 7.04
N GLU A 117 9.14 9.31 5.94
CA GLU A 117 10.04 9.61 4.82
C GLU A 117 9.42 9.29 3.46
N ALA A 118 9.81 10.05 2.42
CA ALA A 118 9.41 9.79 1.03
C ALA A 118 10.53 9.13 0.21
N SER A 119 11.76 9.22 0.67
CA SER A 119 12.93 8.62 0.00
C SER A 119 13.01 7.13 0.30
N VAL A 120 12.96 6.28 -0.73
CA VAL A 120 13.03 4.82 -0.59
C VAL A 120 14.26 4.36 0.20
N GLY A 121 15.43 4.94 -0.10
CA GLY A 121 16.66 4.60 0.62
C GLY A 121 16.66 5.02 2.09
N LYS A 122 15.94 6.08 2.44
CA LYS A 122 15.77 6.51 3.83
C LYS A 122 14.73 5.67 4.56
N LEU A 123 13.61 5.31 3.91
CA LEU A 123 12.66 4.35 4.43
C LEU A 123 13.37 3.04 4.77
N LEU A 124 14.07 2.45 3.80
CA LEU A 124 14.83 1.21 3.99
C LEU A 124 15.78 1.30 5.19
N ARG A 125 16.57 2.37 5.27
CA ARG A 125 17.51 2.57 6.38
C ARG A 125 16.82 2.67 7.74
N GLY A 126 15.70 3.39 7.82
CA GLY A 126 14.95 3.54 9.06
C GLY A 126 14.43 2.18 9.57
N TYR A 127 13.78 1.43 8.72
CA TYR A 127 13.27 0.10 9.06
C TYR A 127 14.39 -0.89 9.38
N GLN A 128 15.49 -0.88 8.64
CA GLN A 128 16.63 -1.77 8.91
C GLN A 128 17.30 -1.48 10.26
N ARG A 129 17.41 -0.20 10.65
CA ARG A 129 17.94 0.18 11.97
C ARG A 129 17.08 -0.36 13.12
N MET A 130 15.78 -0.59 12.87
CA MET A 130 14.86 -1.18 13.83
C MET A 130 14.75 -2.71 13.71
N GLY A 131 15.55 -3.35 12.85
CA GLY A 131 15.41 -4.79 12.58
C GLY A 131 14.11 -5.18 11.87
N ARG A 132 13.40 -4.22 11.25
CA ARG A 132 12.09 -4.43 10.63
C ARG A 132 12.18 -4.53 9.11
N SER A 133 12.96 -5.51 8.64
CA SER A 133 13.00 -5.88 7.21
C SER A 133 13.08 -7.40 7.08
N THR A 134 12.42 -7.95 6.05
CA THR A 134 12.31 -9.39 5.82
C THR A 134 12.25 -9.71 4.32
N ASN A 135 12.40 -10.97 3.96
CA ASN A 135 12.13 -11.48 2.62
C ASN A 135 10.73 -12.13 2.48
N VAL A 136 10.01 -12.30 3.60
CA VAL A 136 8.66 -12.88 3.62
C VAL A 136 7.63 -11.75 3.49
N PRO A 137 6.78 -11.75 2.46
CA PRO A 137 5.74 -10.74 2.29
C PRO A 137 4.59 -10.95 3.28
N GLN A 138 4.00 -9.85 3.73
CA GLN A 138 2.73 -9.86 4.46
C GLN A 138 1.87 -8.68 3.99
N PRO A 139 0.53 -8.75 4.07
CA PRO A 139 -0.33 -7.61 3.79
C PRO A 139 0.02 -6.41 4.69
N GLY A 140 0.11 -5.23 4.10
CA GLY A 140 0.51 -4.01 4.80
C GLY A 140 2.02 -3.78 4.90
N PHE A 141 2.86 -4.72 4.46
CA PHE A 141 4.29 -4.48 4.34
C PHE A 141 4.59 -3.58 3.14
N LEU A 142 5.76 -2.95 3.17
CA LEU A 142 6.23 -2.14 2.06
C LEU A 142 7.21 -2.96 1.23
N VAL A 143 6.90 -3.17 -0.03
CA VAL A 143 7.82 -3.81 -0.97
C VAL A 143 8.86 -2.78 -1.45
N VAL A 144 10.14 -3.12 -1.33
CA VAL A 144 11.26 -2.29 -1.81
C VAL A 144 11.86 -2.92 -3.05
N TYR A 145 11.87 -2.17 -4.14
CA TYR A 145 12.41 -2.63 -5.42
C TYR A 145 13.78 -2.04 -5.75
N GLY A 146 14.56 -2.83 -6.49
CA GLY A 146 15.81 -2.44 -7.11
C GLY A 146 15.82 -2.75 -8.60
N VAL A 147 16.82 -2.22 -9.33
CA VAL A 147 17.02 -2.45 -10.79
C VAL A 147 18.31 -3.17 -11.12
N ARG A 148 19.07 -3.60 -10.12
CA ARG A 148 20.35 -4.31 -10.28
C ARG A 148 20.53 -5.30 -9.14
N LYS A 149 21.32 -6.33 -9.36
CA LYS A 149 21.74 -7.34 -8.36
C LYS A 149 22.36 -6.77 -7.07
N SER A 150 22.64 -5.46 -7.03
CA SER A 150 23.18 -4.79 -5.85
C SER A 150 22.05 -4.29 -4.95
N ALA A 151 21.96 -4.83 -3.74
CA ALA A 151 21.05 -4.41 -2.68
C ALA A 151 21.15 -2.90 -2.31
N LYS A 152 22.18 -2.20 -2.79
CA LYS A 152 22.46 -0.79 -2.48
C LYS A 152 21.68 0.22 -3.32
N LYS A 153 20.97 -0.20 -4.39
CA LYS A 153 20.20 0.72 -5.26
C LYS A 153 18.74 0.37 -5.27
N THR A 154 18.04 0.85 -4.24
CA THR A 154 16.58 0.88 -4.22
C THR A 154 16.08 2.03 -5.08
N VAL A 155 15.03 1.78 -5.87
CA VAL A 155 14.53 2.77 -6.83
C VAL A 155 13.04 3.02 -6.67
N HIS A 156 12.30 2.11 -6.03
CA HIS A 156 10.87 2.20 -5.91
C HIS A 156 10.37 1.49 -4.64
N VAL A 157 9.20 1.91 -4.18
CA VAL A 157 8.49 1.31 -3.04
C VAL A 157 7.00 1.29 -3.34
N GLY A 158 6.35 0.20 -2.97
CA GLY A 158 4.90 0.02 -3.00
C GLY A 158 4.38 -0.51 -1.67
N LEU A 159 3.06 -0.57 -1.55
CA LEU A 159 2.36 -1.19 -0.44
C LEU A 159 1.91 -2.59 -0.88
N VAL A 160 2.25 -3.62 -0.12
CA VAL A 160 1.72 -4.97 -0.31
C VAL A 160 0.27 -4.97 0.15
N TYR A 161 -0.65 -5.14 -0.80
CA TYR A 161 -2.07 -5.17 -0.53
C TYR A 161 -2.53 -6.55 -0.12
N ASP A 162 -2.14 -7.58 -0.88
CA ASP A 162 -2.53 -8.96 -0.66
C ASP A 162 -1.37 -9.92 -0.95
N VAL A 163 -1.39 -11.08 -0.30
CA VAL A 163 -0.38 -12.12 -0.42
C VAL A 163 -1.04 -13.48 -0.46
N GLN A 164 -0.84 -14.21 -1.55
CA GLN A 164 -1.20 -15.61 -1.68
C GLN A 164 0.04 -16.49 -1.61
N GLU A 165 0.06 -17.45 -0.72
CA GLU A 165 1.15 -18.42 -0.63
C GLU A 165 1.02 -19.48 -1.73
N LEU A 166 2.09 -19.69 -2.49
CA LEU A 166 2.18 -20.71 -3.55
C LEU A 166 2.99 -21.94 -3.13
N GLY A 167 3.48 -21.95 -1.89
CA GLY A 167 4.34 -23.01 -1.35
C GLY A 167 5.82 -22.85 -1.71
N GLU A 168 6.68 -23.52 -0.97
CA GLU A 168 8.13 -23.55 -1.18
C GLU A 168 8.78 -22.16 -1.22
N GLY A 169 8.29 -21.21 -0.42
CA GLY A 169 8.80 -19.84 -0.37
C GLY A 169 8.45 -18.99 -1.59
N ARG A 170 7.45 -19.40 -2.35
CA ARG A 170 6.88 -18.63 -3.47
C ARG A 170 5.56 -18.01 -3.05
N TYR A 171 5.33 -16.80 -3.50
CA TYR A 171 4.15 -16.01 -3.17
C TYR A 171 3.64 -15.29 -4.41
N ARG A 172 2.32 -15.20 -4.54
CA ARG A 172 1.68 -14.22 -5.42
C ARG A 172 1.40 -12.99 -4.60
N ILE A 173 1.90 -11.85 -5.04
CA ILE A 173 1.72 -10.60 -4.32
C ILE A 173 0.94 -9.61 -5.18
N THR A 174 -0.02 -8.94 -4.53
CA THR A 174 -0.71 -7.78 -5.09
C THR A 174 -0.16 -6.54 -4.41
N THR A 175 0.28 -5.56 -5.20
CA THR A 175 0.82 -4.32 -4.67
C THR A 175 0.06 -3.11 -5.19
N LEU A 176 -0.08 -2.08 -4.35
CA LEU A 176 -0.57 -0.76 -4.71
C LEU A 176 0.58 0.24 -4.69
N GLU A 177 0.83 0.88 -5.85
CA GLU A 177 2.06 1.60 -6.09
C GLU A 177 1.81 3.00 -6.64
N GLY A 178 2.32 4.00 -5.92
CA GLY A 178 2.30 5.39 -6.35
C GLY A 178 3.43 5.69 -7.35
N ASN A 179 3.20 6.69 -8.19
CA ASN A 179 4.18 7.22 -9.16
C ASN A 179 4.64 6.23 -10.25
N MET A 180 3.81 5.27 -10.57
CA MET A 180 4.07 4.39 -11.71
C MET A 180 3.54 5.03 -13.00
N SER A 181 4.45 5.73 -13.71
CA SER A 181 4.10 6.62 -14.82
C SER A 181 3.10 7.71 -14.40
N HIS A 182 3.37 8.37 -13.27
CA HIS A 182 2.54 9.41 -12.64
C HIS A 182 1.12 8.96 -12.26
N ARG A 183 0.94 7.66 -11.95
CA ARG A 183 -0.35 7.06 -11.56
C ARG A 183 -0.22 6.25 -10.30
N VAL A 184 -1.36 5.99 -9.66
CA VAL A 184 -1.49 4.87 -8.72
C VAL A 184 -1.84 3.64 -9.54
N LYS A 185 -1.08 2.57 -9.38
CA LYS A 185 -1.26 1.31 -10.11
C LYS A 185 -1.31 0.14 -9.16
N MET A 186 -2.00 -0.91 -9.60
CA MET A 186 -1.95 -2.24 -9.00
C MET A 186 -1.05 -3.13 -9.84
N TYR A 187 -0.17 -3.86 -9.19
CA TYR A 187 0.62 -4.92 -9.81
C TYR A 187 0.34 -6.25 -9.12
N ILE A 188 0.22 -7.31 -9.90
CA ILE A 188 0.07 -8.68 -9.43
C ILE A 188 1.16 -9.51 -10.09
N HIS A 189 2.01 -10.15 -9.30
CA HIS A 189 3.13 -10.92 -9.81
C HIS A 189 3.56 -11.99 -8.81
N ASP A 190 4.22 -13.03 -9.31
CA ASP A 190 4.76 -14.08 -8.47
C ASP A 190 6.17 -13.69 -8.01
N TYR A 191 6.47 -13.98 -6.75
CA TYR A 191 7.73 -13.71 -6.07
C TYR A 191 8.30 -15.00 -5.51
N ASP A 192 9.57 -15.25 -5.75
CA ASP A 192 10.34 -16.35 -5.19
C ASP A 192 11.40 -15.80 -4.23
N MET A 193 11.20 -16.04 -2.93
CA MET A 193 12.13 -15.57 -1.90
C MET A 193 13.48 -16.33 -1.91
N ASN A 194 13.49 -17.55 -2.49
CA ASN A 194 14.66 -18.42 -2.55
C ASN A 194 15.49 -18.23 -3.82
N ALA A 195 15.06 -17.35 -4.73
CA ALA A 195 15.82 -17.11 -5.96
C ALA A 195 17.23 -16.60 -5.67
N GLU A 196 18.24 -17.33 -6.10
CA GLU A 196 19.66 -16.95 -5.93
C GLU A 196 19.98 -15.63 -6.63
N ASP A 197 19.41 -15.42 -7.81
CA ASP A 197 19.49 -14.17 -8.54
C ASP A 197 18.28 -13.30 -8.26
N LYS A 198 18.44 -12.27 -7.42
CA LYS A 198 17.38 -11.32 -7.12
C LYS A 198 16.80 -10.62 -8.36
N GLY A 199 17.49 -10.64 -9.49
CA GLY A 199 16.95 -10.16 -10.77
C GLY A 199 15.92 -11.11 -11.40
N LEU A 200 15.80 -12.34 -10.87
CA LEU A 200 14.86 -13.38 -11.31
C LEU A 200 13.81 -13.70 -10.26
N ASN A 201 13.75 -12.98 -9.13
CA ASN A 201 12.82 -13.27 -8.07
C ASN A 201 11.38 -12.81 -8.35
N LEU A 202 11.12 -12.22 -9.51
CA LEU A 202 9.80 -11.84 -9.98
C LEU A 202 9.46 -12.51 -11.29
N SER A 203 8.26 -13.05 -11.39
CA SER A 203 7.70 -13.59 -12.62
C SER A 203 6.29 -13.08 -12.87
N VAL A 204 5.86 -13.19 -14.12
CA VAL A 204 4.51 -12.83 -14.55
C VAL A 204 3.56 -13.95 -14.16
N VAL A 205 2.40 -13.61 -13.60
CA VAL A 205 1.33 -14.57 -13.32
C VAL A 205 0.85 -15.22 -14.62
N PRO A 206 0.76 -16.57 -14.68
CA PRO A 206 0.19 -17.27 -15.82
C PRO A 206 -1.20 -16.72 -16.18
N GLU A 207 -1.52 -16.68 -17.48
CA GLU A 207 -2.74 -16.02 -17.94
C GLU A 207 -4.01 -16.66 -17.37
N GLU A 208 -4.02 -17.99 -17.28
CA GLU A 208 -5.09 -18.79 -16.72
C GLU A 208 -5.35 -18.62 -15.22
N GLU A 209 -4.35 -18.03 -14.51
CA GLU A 209 -4.42 -17.81 -13.06
C GLU A 209 -4.73 -16.35 -12.70
N ARG A 210 -4.95 -15.49 -13.72
CA ARG A 210 -5.25 -14.07 -13.48
C ARG A 210 -6.68 -13.89 -13.05
N THR A 211 -6.89 -13.21 -11.92
CA THR A 211 -8.21 -12.99 -11.32
C THR A 211 -8.85 -11.66 -11.73
N LEU A 212 -8.07 -10.71 -12.22
CA LEU A 212 -8.54 -9.40 -12.66
C LEU A 212 -8.18 -9.18 -14.14
N GLU A 213 -9.01 -8.42 -14.85
CA GLU A 213 -8.65 -8.01 -16.20
C GLU A 213 -7.47 -7.05 -16.20
N ALA A 214 -6.46 -7.35 -17.04
CA ALA A 214 -5.33 -6.46 -17.22
C ALA A 214 -5.78 -5.14 -17.85
N SER A 215 -5.32 -4.02 -17.31
CA SER A 215 -5.66 -2.69 -17.76
C SER A 215 -4.49 -1.73 -17.61
N SER A 216 -4.69 -0.45 -17.93
CA SER A 216 -3.65 0.56 -17.75
C SER A 216 -3.30 0.84 -16.29
N TYR A 217 -4.08 0.33 -15.33
CA TYR A 217 -3.92 0.53 -13.90
C TYR A 217 -3.89 -0.78 -13.08
N VAL A 218 -4.20 -1.93 -13.71
CA VAL A 218 -3.94 -3.29 -13.20
C VAL A 218 -2.96 -3.96 -14.15
N ASP A 219 -1.83 -4.41 -13.66
CA ASP A 219 -0.77 -4.92 -14.51
C ASP A 219 -0.14 -6.21 -13.94
N TYR A 220 -0.10 -7.25 -14.77
CA TYR A 220 0.56 -8.53 -14.47
C TYR A 220 2.01 -8.57 -14.97
N LYS A 221 2.50 -7.47 -15.50
CA LYS A 221 3.90 -7.35 -15.88
C LYS A 221 4.75 -7.00 -14.67
N VAL A 222 6.00 -7.47 -14.69
CA VAL A 222 6.98 -7.04 -13.71
C VAL A 222 7.16 -5.53 -13.77
N PRO A 223 7.05 -4.81 -12.64
CA PRO A 223 7.27 -3.37 -12.62
C PRO A 223 8.62 -2.99 -13.25
N THR A 224 8.66 -1.91 -13.99
CA THR A 224 9.87 -1.49 -14.71
C THR A 224 10.15 -0.01 -14.55
N SER A 225 11.44 0.37 -14.57
CA SER A 225 11.88 1.74 -14.72
C SER A 225 12.86 1.84 -15.88
N GLN A 226 12.67 2.82 -16.77
CA GLN A 226 13.56 3.05 -17.91
C GLN A 226 13.86 1.76 -18.72
N LYS A 227 12.84 0.96 -18.98
CA LYS A 227 12.92 -0.34 -19.68
C LYS A 227 13.70 -1.43 -18.93
N LYS A 228 14.05 -1.24 -17.66
CA LYS A 228 14.70 -2.25 -16.82
C LYS A 228 13.70 -2.86 -15.86
N PRO A 229 13.59 -4.19 -15.78
CA PRO A 229 12.75 -4.83 -14.80
C PRO A 229 13.21 -4.52 -13.39
N PHE A 230 12.26 -4.45 -12.46
CA PHE A 230 12.55 -4.44 -11.05
C PHE A 230 12.79 -5.86 -10.54
N TYR A 231 13.45 -5.96 -9.40
CA TYR A 231 13.45 -7.13 -8.53
C TYR A 231 13.11 -6.66 -7.11
N ILE A 232 12.56 -7.55 -6.29
CA ILE A 232 12.31 -7.25 -4.87
C ILE A 232 13.62 -7.36 -4.10
N ASN A 233 13.94 -6.30 -3.38
CA ASN A 233 15.09 -6.25 -2.48
C ASN A 233 14.76 -6.84 -1.10
N CYS A 234 13.67 -6.36 -0.51
CA CYS A 234 13.12 -6.81 0.76
C CYS A 234 11.72 -6.23 0.96
N PHE A 235 11.07 -6.64 2.04
CA PHE A 235 9.87 -6.03 2.57
C PHE A 235 10.19 -5.32 3.89
N LEU A 236 9.56 -4.14 4.12
CA LEU A 236 9.67 -3.39 5.37
C LEU A 236 8.41 -3.63 6.18
N MET A 237 8.56 -3.80 7.49
CA MET A 237 7.51 -4.25 8.41
C MET A 237 6.96 -3.10 9.26
N PRO A 238 5.87 -2.40 8.85
CA PRO A 238 5.19 -1.44 9.72
C PRO A 238 4.58 -2.08 10.96
N TRP A 239 4.32 -3.38 10.92
CA TRP A 239 3.84 -4.21 12.01
C TRP A 239 4.64 -5.52 12.07
N ILE A 240 4.62 -6.23 13.19
CA ILE A 240 5.33 -7.49 13.38
C ILE A 240 4.30 -8.61 13.47
N PRO A 241 4.33 -9.59 12.55
CA PRO A 241 3.51 -10.79 12.62
C PRO A 241 3.82 -11.62 13.89
N GLU A 242 2.82 -12.33 14.43
CA GLU A 242 2.98 -13.17 15.63
C GLU A 242 3.86 -14.40 15.36
N ILE A 243 3.77 -14.94 14.15
CA ILE A 243 4.57 -16.08 13.70
C ILE A 243 5.60 -15.54 12.71
N MET A 244 6.80 -15.34 13.13
CA MET A 244 7.94 -15.18 12.25
C MET A 244 8.88 -16.36 12.55
N ASP A 245 9.05 -17.25 11.57
CA ASP A 245 10.29 -18.01 11.51
C ASP A 245 11.42 -16.99 11.53
N GLU A 246 12.41 -17.21 12.39
CA GLU A 246 13.42 -16.21 12.76
C GLU A 246 13.74 -15.22 11.64
N PRO A 247 13.62 -13.90 11.86
CA PRO A 247 13.87 -12.93 10.82
C PRO A 247 15.28 -13.18 10.29
N THR A 248 15.37 -13.52 9.00
CA THR A 248 16.67 -13.61 8.33
C THR A 248 17.22 -12.18 8.23
N PHE A 249 17.77 -11.75 9.35
CA PHE A 249 18.40 -10.46 9.52
C PHE A 249 19.65 -10.42 8.65
N THR A 250 19.60 -9.71 7.56
CA THR A 250 20.82 -9.28 6.87
C THR A 250 21.19 -7.93 7.50
N PRO A 251 22.17 -7.88 8.41
CA PRO A 251 22.60 -6.62 9.00
C PRO A 251 23.03 -5.65 7.90
N ALA A 252 22.67 -4.39 8.05
CA ALA A 252 23.20 -3.36 7.18
C ALA A 252 24.74 -3.43 7.24
N PRO A 253 25.46 -3.36 6.10
CA PRO A 253 26.91 -3.38 6.12
C PRO A 253 27.41 -2.23 6.99
N GLU A 254 28.17 -2.54 8.00
CA GLU A 254 28.87 -1.56 8.82
C GLU A 254 29.72 -0.67 7.92
N GLY A 255 29.58 0.61 8.06
CA GLY A 255 30.47 1.60 7.49
C GLY A 255 30.05 2.22 6.16
N THR A 256 29.19 3.22 6.24
CA THR A 256 29.35 4.43 5.40
C THR A 256 28.84 5.62 6.21
N LYS A 257 29.84 6.32 6.80
CA LYS A 257 29.67 7.69 7.28
C LYS A 257 29.30 8.63 6.13
#